data_80bba7466949fce7e69cf113c21317e8
#
_entry.id   80bba7466949fce7e69cf113c21317e8
#
_cell.length_a   1.000
_cell.length_b   1.000
_cell.length_c   1.000
_cell.angle_alpha   90.00
_cell.angle_beta   90.00
_cell.angle_gamma   90.00
#
_symmetry.space_group_name_H-M   'P 1'
#
loop_
_entity.id
_entity.type
_entity.pdbx_description
1 polymer ?
#
loop_
_entity_poly.entity_id
_entity_poly.type
_entity_poly.pdbx_seq_one_letter_code
_entity_poly.pdbx_strand_id
1 'polypeptide(L)'
;MINIFGIIGQDVKASEVMQEIQAYEGDTIEVVINSVGGSVYEGMAIYGALKNDPRQVKTTVLGIGASIASVIFMAGDEREIGEGSQLMIHNALAPNAGGNKYEMAEAIERLEQIDADMKKIYSSGTGLQDQILESMLEKETFLNADEATKLGFATGKGDVVELVAIYNENKYKDEAMAELDEKEMGFLQAIFAKLGFSPKAESEEPVAMDEEEEEDAKAESEEAPEAMEEKEEAEAMDEE
;
A
#
# COMPACT_ATOMS: atom_id res chain seq x y z
N MET A 1 7.88 11.52 9.94
CA MET A 1 7.16 10.25 9.83
C MET A 1 7.36 9.68 8.44
N ILE A 2 7.56 8.38 8.32
CA ILE A 2 7.81 7.66 7.06
C ILE A 2 6.52 6.93 6.67
N ASN A 3 6.14 7.02 5.39
CA ASN A 3 4.90 6.42 4.88
C ASN A 3 5.19 5.26 3.92
N ILE A 4 4.69 4.06 4.22
CA ILE A 4 4.75 2.88 3.37
C ILE A 4 3.35 2.63 2.80
N PHE A 5 3.01 3.35 1.73
CA PHE A 5 1.67 3.33 1.12
C PHE A 5 1.70 2.80 -0.31
N GLY A 6 0.73 1.96 -0.67
CA GLY A 6 0.66 1.36 -2.00
C GLY A 6 1.49 0.09 -2.15
N ILE A 7 2.00 -0.19 -3.34
CA ILE A 7 2.70 -1.43 -3.70
C ILE A 7 4.21 -1.26 -3.51
N ILE A 8 4.81 -2.09 -2.65
CA ILE A 8 6.26 -2.09 -2.40
C ILE A 8 7.00 -2.55 -3.66
N GLY A 9 7.99 -1.75 -4.08
CA GLY A 9 8.74 -1.92 -5.32
C GLY A 9 8.15 -1.17 -6.53
N GLN A 10 6.93 -0.63 -6.41
CA GLN A 10 6.30 0.22 -7.43
C GLN A 10 6.11 1.64 -6.89
N ASP A 11 5.21 1.78 -5.92
CA ASP A 11 4.88 3.07 -5.29
C ASP A 11 5.87 3.44 -4.18
N VAL A 12 6.44 2.44 -3.51
CA VAL A 12 7.42 2.59 -2.41
C VAL A 12 8.68 1.82 -2.75
N LYS A 13 9.82 2.50 -2.80
CA LYS A 13 11.13 1.89 -3.05
C LYS A 13 12.01 1.94 -1.82
N ALA A 14 12.77 0.87 -1.58
CA ALA A 14 13.68 0.78 -0.45
C ALA A 14 14.70 1.92 -0.43
N SER A 15 15.21 2.33 -1.60
CA SER A 15 16.17 3.43 -1.69
C SER A 15 15.62 4.78 -1.21
N GLU A 16 14.33 5.05 -1.46
CA GLU A 16 13.65 6.27 -1.04
C GLU A 16 13.41 6.24 0.48
N VAL A 17 12.87 5.12 1.00
CA VAL A 17 12.65 4.92 2.43
C VAL A 17 13.97 5.00 3.22
N MET A 18 15.08 4.43 2.71
CA MET A 18 16.38 4.54 3.36
C MET A 18 16.89 5.99 3.42
N GLN A 19 16.62 6.81 2.41
CA GLN A 19 16.94 8.24 2.43
C GLN A 19 16.08 8.97 3.46
N GLU A 20 14.79 8.65 3.57
CA GLU A 20 13.91 9.20 4.60
C GLU A 20 14.37 8.82 6.01
N ILE A 21 14.78 7.56 6.23
CA ILE A 21 15.35 7.10 7.51
C ILE A 21 16.60 7.89 7.88
N GLN A 22 17.51 8.13 6.91
CA GLN A 22 18.74 8.88 7.13
C GLN A 22 18.48 10.36 7.42
N ALA A 23 17.48 10.95 6.76
CA ALA A 23 17.09 12.34 6.94
C ALA A 23 16.16 12.57 8.15
N TYR A 24 15.70 11.48 8.79
CA TYR A 24 14.72 11.57 9.87
C TYR A 24 15.32 12.21 11.12
N GLU A 25 14.74 13.33 11.56
CA GLU A 25 15.14 14.07 12.76
C GLU A 25 14.20 13.68 13.91
N GLY A 26 14.66 12.80 14.78
CA GLY A 26 13.90 12.37 15.96
C GLY A 26 14.52 11.15 16.63
N ASP A 27 14.24 10.97 17.90
CA ASP A 27 14.74 9.85 18.70
C ASP A 27 13.97 8.54 18.42
N THR A 28 12.77 8.65 17.88
CA THR A 28 11.92 7.52 17.46
C THR A 28 11.53 7.69 16.01
N ILE A 29 11.80 6.67 15.18
CA ILE A 29 11.35 6.62 13.79
C ILE A 29 9.91 6.15 13.77
N GLU A 30 9.01 7.00 13.31
CA GLU A 30 7.61 6.66 13.13
C GLU A 30 7.34 6.24 11.68
N VAL A 31 6.77 5.05 11.50
CA VAL A 31 6.44 4.46 10.18
C VAL A 31 4.97 4.09 10.14
N VAL A 32 4.25 4.62 9.18
CA VAL A 32 2.84 4.26 8.94
C VAL A 32 2.74 3.40 7.68
N ILE A 33 1.99 2.31 7.79
CA ILE A 33 1.88 1.29 6.75
C ILE A 33 0.43 1.16 6.30
N ASN A 34 0.21 1.34 5.00
CA ASN A 34 -1.04 1.00 4.31
C ASN A 34 -0.68 0.40 2.95
N SER A 35 -0.36 -0.89 2.94
CA SER A 35 0.21 -1.56 1.79
C SER A 35 -0.29 -3.00 1.68
N VAL A 36 -0.61 -3.41 0.46
CA VAL A 36 -0.92 -4.80 0.12
C VAL A 36 0.33 -5.67 -0.05
N GLY A 37 1.53 -5.09 0.13
CA GLY A 37 2.80 -5.77 -0.09
C GLY A 37 3.39 -5.48 -1.47
N GLY A 38 4.14 -6.43 -2.02
CA GLY A 38 4.80 -6.29 -3.33
C GLY A 38 6.13 -7.01 -3.40
N SER A 39 7.19 -6.32 -3.82
CA SER A 39 8.53 -6.90 -3.95
C SER A 39 9.13 -7.30 -2.61
N VAL A 40 9.38 -8.62 -2.45
CA VAL A 40 9.98 -9.17 -1.24
C VAL A 40 11.37 -8.55 -0.96
N TYR A 41 12.20 -8.38 -1.99
CA TYR A 41 13.56 -7.85 -1.82
C TYR A 41 13.57 -6.38 -1.39
N GLU A 42 12.67 -5.56 -1.95
CA GLU A 42 12.49 -4.17 -1.52
C GLU A 42 12.00 -4.12 -0.06
N GLY A 43 11.00 -4.94 0.29
CA GLY A 43 10.47 -4.97 1.64
C GLY A 43 11.47 -5.49 2.67
N MET A 44 12.27 -6.51 2.34
CA MET A 44 13.35 -7.00 3.22
C MET A 44 14.44 -5.94 3.42
N ALA A 45 14.75 -5.15 2.38
CA ALA A 45 15.70 -4.05 2.51
C ALA A 45 15.19 -2.95 3.43
N ILE A 46 13.90 -2.59 3.32
CA ILE A 46 13.25 -1.64 4.25
C ILE A 46 13.23 -2.18 5.68
N TYR A 47 12.81 -3.44 5.86
CA TYR A 47 12.84 -4.10 7.15
C TYR A 47 14.24 -4.05 7.78
N GLY A 48 15.28 -4.42 7.02
CA GLY A 48 16.65 -4.42 7.47
C GLY A 48 17.16 -3.03 7.85
N ALA A 49 16.80 -2.00 7.09
CA ALA A 49 17.16 -0.63 7.39
C ALA A 49 16.55 -0.14 8.70
N LEU A 50 15.25 -0.39 8.91
CA LEU A 50 14.55 -0.02 10.16
C LEU A 50 15.07 -0.83 11.35
N LYS A 51 15.22 -2.15 11.19
CA LYS A 51 15.62 -3.07 12.29
C LYS A 51 17.03 -2.83 12.80
N ASN A 52 17.93 -2.36 11.96
CA ASN A 52 19.32 -2.07 12.33
C ASN A 52 19.56 -0.58 12.69
N ASP A 53 18.53 0.26 12.65
CA ASP A 53 18.67 1.65 13.10
C ASP A 53 18.84 1.67 14.63
N PRO A 54 19.74 2.51 15.15
CA PRO A 54 19.98 2.59 16.61
C PRO A 54 18.86 3.29 17.38
N ARG A 55 17.94 4.01 16.68
CA ARG A 55 16.79 4.68 17.29
C ARG A 55 15.67 3.68 17.55
N GLN A 56 14.72 4.05 18.39
CA GLN A 56 13.47 3.29 18.50
C GLN A 56 12.68 3.40 17.20
N VAL A 57 12.00 2.33 16.82
CA VAL A 57 11.12 2.28 15.65
C VAL A 57 9.70 1.97 16.12
N LYS A 58 8.78 2.86 15.79
CA LYS A 58 7.35 2.65 15.97
C LYS A 58 6.72 2.43 14.60
N THR A 59 6.10 1.27 14.40
CA THR A 59 5.36 0.95 13.18
C THR A 59 3.87 0.90 13.46
N THR A 60 3.07 1.46 12.56
CA THR A 60 1.62 1.49 12.71
C THR A 60 0.94 1.06 11.41
N VAL A 61 0.03 0.09 11.48
CA VAL A 61 -0.81 -0.30 10.33
C VAL A 61 -2.10 0.51 10.35
N LEU A 62 -2.35 1.20 9.23
CA LEU A 62 -3.59 1.92 8.93
C LEU A 62 -4.23 1.33 7.68
N GLY A 63 -5.40 0.73 7.79
CA GLY A 63 -6.06 0.02 6.70
C GLY A 63 -5.53 -1.39 6.55
N ILE A 64 -4.42 -1.59 5.83
CA ILE A 64 -3.87 -2.94 5.61
C ILE A 64 -2.34 -2.96 5.67
N GLY A 65 -1.79 -3.97 6.32
CA GLY A 65 -0.37 -4.34 6.25
C GLY A 65 -0.24 -5.79 5.78
N ALA A 66 -0.21 -6.02 4.45
CA ALA A 66 -0.28 -7.36 3.91
C ALA A 66 1.04 -7.84 3.30
N SER A 67 1.24 -9.17 3.31
CA SER A 67 2.39 -9.81 2.66
C SER A 67 3.71 -9.22 3.18
N ILE A 68 4.62 -8.80 2.32
CA ILE A 68 5.91 -8.23 2.74
C ILE A 68 5.77 -6.93 3.55
N ALA A 69 4.65 -6.21 3.48
CA ALA A 69 4.38 -5.07 4.34
C ALA A 69 4.20 -5.48 5.80
N SER A 70 3.67 -6.69 6.08
CA SER A 70 3.61 -7.25 7.43
C SER A 70 4.99 -7.58 8.00
N VAL A 71 5.96 -7.93 7.15
CA VAL A 71 7.36 -8.10 7.54
C VAL A 71 7.98 -6.75 7.93
N ILE A 72 7.74 -5.69 7.15
CA ILE A 72 8.19 -4.33 7.49
C ILE A 72 7.61 -3.91 8.84
N PHE A 73 6.33 -4.19 9.08
CA PHE A 73 5.67 -3.94 10.36
C PHE A 73 6.40 -4.57 11.54
N MET A 74 6.95 -5.78 11.38
CA MET A 74 7.72 -6.48 12.43
C MET A 74 9.07 -5.82 12.75
N ALA A 75 9.53 -4.83 11.98
CA ALA A 75 10.74 -4.08 12.32
C ALA A 75 10.56 -3.19 13.54
N GLY A 76 9.31 -2.78 13.84
CA GLY A 76 9.01 -1.92 14.97
C GLY A 76 9.30 -2.55 16.33
N ASP A 77 9.87 -1.75 17.22
CA ASP A 77 9.96 -2.06 18.65
C ASP A 77 8.58 -1.88 19.29
N GLU A 78 7.87 -0.84 18.88
CA GLU A 78 6.43 -0.66 19.12
C GLU A 78 5.68 -0.90 17.80
N ARG A 79 4.69 -1.78 17.84
CA ARG A 79 3.90 -2.20 16.68
C ARG A 79 2.43 -2.02 16.99
N GLU A 80 1.79 -1.08 16.31
CA GLU A 80 0.38 -0.75 16.53
C GLU A 80 -0.48 -1.05 15.29
N ILE A 81 -1.69 -1.49 15.53
CA ILE A 81 -2.70 -1.67 14.48
C ILE A 81 -3.91 -0.83 14.83
N GLY A 82 -4.30 0.07 13.90
CA GLY A 82 -5.48 0.89 14.04
C GLY A 82 -6.77 0.04 14.07
N GLU A 83 -7.78 0.51 14.78
CA GLU A 83 -9.09 -0.14 14.77
C GLU A 83 -9.66 -0.20 13.34
N GLY A 84 -10.16 -1.37 12.94
CA GLY A 84 -10.64 -1.62 11.58
C GLY A 84 -9.54 -1.96 10.58
N SER A 85 -8.26 -1.86 10.95
CA SER A 85 -7.13 -2.25 10.12
C SER A 85 -6.87 -3.76 10.23
N GLN A 86 -6.16 -4.29 9.24
CA GLN A 86 -5.83 -5.72 9.14
C GLN A 86 -4.35 -5.94 8.85
N LEU A 87 -3.81 -6.97 9.45
CA LEU A 87 -2.53 -7.55 9.09
C LEU A 87 -2.77 -8.85 8.31
N MET A 88 -2.06 -9.08 7.20
CA MET A 88 -2.16 -10.34 6.47
C MET A 88 -0.79 -10.94 6.25
N ILE A 89 -0.67 -12.23 6.56
CA ILE A 89 0.54 -13.02 6.36
C ILE A 89 0.25 -14.22 5.47
N HIS A 90 1.16 -14.50 4.56
CA HIS A 90 1.12 -15.67 3.66
C HIS A 90 2.53 -16.05 3.20
N ASN A 91 2.67 -17.22 2.60
CA ASN A 91 3.91 -17.64 1.94
C ASN A 91 4.21 -16.75 0.72
N ALA A 92 5.48 -16.64 0.37
CA ALA A 92 5.92 -15.87 -0.78
C ALA A 92 5.34 -16.43 -2.08
N LEU A 93 5.02 -15.53 -2.99
CA LEU A 93 4.48 -15.86 -4.31
C LEU A 93 5.47 -15.52 -5.41
N ALA A 94 5.53 -16.37 -6.43
CA ALA A 94 6.25 -16.12 -7.68
C ALA A 94 5.27 -16.13 -8.86
N PRO A 95 4.45 -15.08 -9.04
CA PRO A 95 3.34 -15.07 -10.00
C PRO A 95 3.78 -15.25 -11.46
N ASN A 96 5.04 -14.96 -11.77
CA ASN A 96 5.61 -15.06 -13.12
C ASN A 96 6.65 -16.19 -13.22
N ALA A 97 6.66 -17.17 -12.28
CA ALA A 97 7.56 -18.30 -12.36
C ALA A 97 7.17 -19.17 -13.58
N GLY A 98 8.16 -19.43 -14.42
CA GLY A 98 8.00 -20.23 -15.61
C GLY A 98 9.36 -20.69 -16.10
N GLY A 99 9.36 -21.59 -17.12
CA GLY A 99 10.59 -22.10 -17.67
C GLY A 99 10.66 -23.64 -17.68
N ASN A 100 11.86 -24.17 -17.84
CA ASN A 100 12.09 -25.62 -17.80
C ASN A 100 12.13 -26.13 -16.34
N LYS A 101 12.20 -27.45 -16.18
CA LYS A 101 12.14 -28.10 -14.84
C LYS A 101 13.24 -27.65 -13.87
N TYR A 102 14.39 -27.21 -14.37
CA TYR A 102 15.50 -26.77 -13.51
C TYR A 102 15.26 -25.34 -13.02
N GLU A 103 14.76 -24.47 -13.90
CA GLU A 103 14.37 -23.10 -13.54
C GLU A 103 13.21 -23.09 -12.54
N MET A 104 12.25 -24.01 -12.71
CA MET A 104 11.15 -24.17 -11.74
C MET A 104 11.65 -24.68 -10.38
N ALA A 105 12.59 -25.64 -10.37
CA ALA A 105 13.18 -26.14 -9.12
C ALA A 105 13.94 -25.04 -8.39
N GLU A 106 14.70 -24.21 -9.10
CA GLU A 106 15.40 -23.06 -8.54
C GLU A 106 14.44 -22.00 -7.98
N ALA A 107 13.29 -21.78 -8.66
CA ALA A 107 12.26 -20.86 -8.15
C ALA A 107 11.63 -21.39 -6.85
N ILE A 108 11.37 -22.67 -6.74
CA ILE A 108 10.86 -23.30 -5.52
C ILE A 108 11.87 -23.12 -4.38
N GLU A 109 13.14 -23.44 -4.60
CA GLU A 109 14.19 -23.30 -3.57
C GLU A 109 14.29 -21.84 -3.07
N ARG A 110 14.17 -20.85 -3.96
CA ARG A 110 14.16 -19.43 -3.56
C ARG A 110 12.93 -19.07 -2.73
N LEU A 111 11.76 -19.56 -3.07
CA LEU A 111 10.54 -19.34 -2.28
C LEU A 111 10.67 -19.95 -0.89
N GLU A 112 11.19 -21.19 -0.78
CA GLU A 112 11.44 -21.85 0.51
C GLU A 112 12.40 -21.04 1.41
N GLN A 113 13.45 -20.44 0.84
CA GLN A 113 14.36 -19.57 1.57
C GLN A 113 13.67 -18.30 2.07
N ILE A 114 12.88 -17.64 1.20
CA ILE A 114 12.14 -16.43 1.55
C ILE A 114 11.14 -16.75 2.67
N ASP A 115 10.39 -17.85 2.55
CA ASP A 115 9.42 -18.27 3.56
C ASP A 115 10.09 -18.57 4.91
N ALA A 116 11.25 -19.21 4.88
CA ALA A 116 12.04 -19.47 6.09
C ALA A 116 12.51 -18.17 6.77
N ASP A 117 12.97 -17.17 5.99
CA ASP A 117 13.39 -15.88 6.51
C ASP A 117 12.21 -15.09 7.10
N MET A 118 11.08 -15.03 6.39
CA MET A 118 9.86 -14.39 6.88
C MET A 118 9.35 -15.05 8.17
N LYS A 119 9.29 -16.39 8.18
CA LYS A 119 8.90 -17.15 9.37
C LYS A 119 9.78 -16.84 10.56
N LYS A 120 11.11 -16.74 10.36
CA LYS A 120 12.05 -16.38 11.42
C LYS A 120 11.80 -14.98 11.98
N ILE A 121 11.47 -14.02 11.12
CA ILE A 121 11.11 -12.66 11.55
C ILE A 121 9.85 -12.71 12.41
N TYR A 122 8.79 -13.39 11.95
CA TYR A 122 7.55 -13.52 12.70
C TYR A 122 7.76 -14.25 14.03
N SER A 123 8.47 -15.38 14.02
CA SER A 123 8.77 -16.16 15.24
C SER A 123 9.52 -15.31 16.28
N SER A 124 10.52 -14.55 15.83
CA SER A 124 11.31 -13.67 16.70
C SER A 124 10.49 -12.54 17.33
N GLY A 125 9.51 -11.99 16.57
CA GLY A 125 8.69 -10.87 17.05
C GLY A 125 7.47 -11.30 17.87
N THR A 126 6.91 -12.51 17.62
CA THR A 126 5.68 -13.00 18.25
C THR A 126 5.93 -14.03 19.35
N GLY A 127 7.04 -14.76 19.28
CA GLY A 127 7.30 -15.94 20.12
C GLY A 127 6.47 -17.19 19.77
N LEU A 128 5.73 -17.15 18.65
CA LEU A 128 4.97 -18.31 18.18
C LEU A 128 5.88 -19.43 17.69
N GLN A 129 5.43 -20.67 17.89
CA GLN A 129 6.12 -21.85 17.37
C GLN A 129 6.04 -21.92 15.85
N ASP A 130 7.09 -22.41 15.22
CA ASP A 130 7.22 -22.50 13.77
C ASP A 130 6.05 -23.22 13.09
N GLN A 131 5.54 -24.32 13.68
CA GLN A 131 4.40 -25.07 13.16
C GLN A 131 3.10 -24.25 13.09
N ILE A 132 2.92 -23.35 14.08
CA ILE A 132 1.76 -22.45 14.09
C ILE A 132 1.88 -21.42 12.96
N LEU A 133 3.07 -20.83 12.83
CA LEU A 133 3.35 -19.86 11.78
C LEU A 133 3.26 -20.48 10.38
N GLU A 134 3.79 -21.70 10.18
CA GLU A 134 3.62 -22.45 8.92
C GLU A 134 2.14 -22.60 8.55
N SER A 135 1.31 -23.06 9.48
CA SER A 135 -0.11 -23.20 9.23
C SER A 135 -0.81 -21.88 8.93
N MET A 136 -0.36 -20.77 9.53
CA MET A 136 -0.92 -19.44 9.28
C MET A 136 -0.49 -18.91 7.90
N LEU A 137 0.77 -19.10 7.52
CA LEU A 137 1.31 -18.68 6.24
C LEU A 137 0.68 -19.46 5.06
N GLU A 138 0.51 -20.78 5.20
CA GLU A 138 -0.14 -21.62 4.19
C GLU A 138 -1.61 -21.25 3.94
N LYS A 139 -2.30 -20.76 4.97
CA LYS A 139 -3.75 -20.45 4.91
C LYS A 139 -4.04 -19.01 4.49
N GLU A 140 -3.00 -18.20 4.27
CA GLU A 140 -3.20 -16.76 4.04
C GLU A 140 -4.06 -16.13 5.16
N THR A 141 -3.43 -15.89 6.30
CA THR A 141 -4.14 -15.50 7.52
C THR A 141 -4.26 -14.00 7.62
N PHE A 142 -5.50 -13.53 7.79
CA PHE A 142 -5.84 -12.15 8.13
C PHE A 142 -6.05 -12.04 9.63
N LEU A 143 -5.49 -11.00 10.21
CA LEU A 143 -5.56 -10.68 11.64
C LEU A 143 -6.10 -9.27 11.82
N ASN A 144 -7.15 -9.11 12.61
CA ASN A 144 -7.58 -7.81 13.10
C ASN A 144 -6.66 -7.33 14.25
N ALA A 145 -6.87 -6.11 14.74
CA ALA A 145 -6.03 -5.52 15.79
C ALA A 145 -5.99 -6.37 17.09
N ASP A 146 -7.13 -6.98 17.48
CA ASP A 146 -7.22 -7.83 18.68
C ASP A 146 -6.44 -9.13 18.51
N GLU A 147 -6.61 -9.79 17.36
CA GLU A 147 -5.94 -11.04 17.03
C GLU A 147 -4.43 -10.85 16.88
N ALA A 148 -4.01 -9.80 16.18
CA ALA A 148 -2.61 -9.47 16.02
C ALA A 148 -1.91 -9.16 17.35
N THR A 149 -2.58 -8.40 18.24
CA THR A 149 -2.08 -8.13 19.58
C THR A 149 -2.01 -9.41 20.43
N LYS A 150 -3.05 -10.22 20.41
CA LYS A 150 -3.10 -11.48 21.17
C LYS A 150 -2.04 -12.48 20.73
N LEU A 151 -1.70 -12.51 19.44
CA LEU A 151 -0.69 -13.40 18.86
C LEU A 151 0.71 -12.80 18.90
N GLY A 152 0.90 -11.58 19.39
CA GLY A 152 2.20 -10.92 19.54
C GLY A 152 2.74 -10.26 18.26
N PHE A 153 1.97 -10.23 17.18
CA PHE A 153 2.35 -9.44 16.00
C PHE A 153 2.34 -7.95 16.33
N ALA A 154 1.30 -7.45 16.98
CA ALA A 154 1.25 -6.09 17.50
C ALA A 154 1.61 -6.06 19.00
N THR A 155 2.21 -4.97 19.44
CA THR A 155 2.48 -4.67 20.86
C THR A 155 1.35 -3.88 21.50
N GLY A 156 0.50 -3.25 20.67
CA GLY A 156 -0.65 -2.44 21.09
C GLY A 156 -1.62 -2.17 19.97
N LYS A 157 -2.70 -1.48 20.34
CA LYS A 157 -3.67 -0.93 19.37
C LYS A 157 -3.39 0.54 19.22
N GLY A 158 -3.32 1.01 17.97
CA GLY A 158 -3.16 2.41 17.67
C GLY A 158 -4.46 3.20 17.93
N ASP A 159 -4.33 4.40 18.48
CA ASP A 159 -5.45 5.32 18.60
C ASP A 159 -5.79 5.90 17.23
N VAL A 160 -6.99 5.59 16.71
CA VAL A 160 -7.44 6.03 15.37
C VAL A 160 -7.42 7.56 15.24
N VAL A 161 -7.65 8.28 16.31
CA VAL A 161 -7.69 9.77 16.30
C VAL A 161 -6.31 10.34 16.03
N GLU A 162 -5.28 9.83 16.69
CA GLU A 162 -3.90 10.25 16.48
C GLU A 162 -3.41 9.87 15.07
N LEU A 163 -3.78 8.67 14.61
CA LEU A 163 -3.43 8.15 13.29
C LEU A 163 -4.09 8.91 12.13
N VAL A 164 -5.35 9.35 12.29
CA VAL A 164 -6.06 10.18 11.29
C VAL A 164 -5.49 11.59 11.25
N ALA A 165 -5.08 12.16 12.39
CA ALA A 165 -4.40 13.45 12.42
C ALA A 165 -3.08 13.40 11.65
N ILE A 166 -2.31 12.34 11.83
CA ILE A 166 -1.06 12.03 11.13
C ILE A 166 -1.28 11.85 9.61
N TYR A 167 -2.34 11.15 9.21
CA TYR A 167 -2.71 10.95 7.81
C TYR A 167 -3.05 12.27 7.10
N ASN A 168 -3.68 13.22 7.82
CA ASN A 168 -4.08 14.52 7.27
C ASN A 168 -2.95 15.55 7.19
N GLU A 169 -1.88 15.44 8.00
CA GLU A 169 -0.76 16.40 7.98
C GLU A 169 0.23 16.18 6.85
N ASN A 170 0.34 14.98 6.28
CA ASN A 170 1.34 14.66 5.29
C ASN A 170 0.76 14.16 3.96
N LYS A 171 0.92 14.98 2.92
CA LYS A 171 1.00 14.62 1.50
C LYS A 171 -0.29 14.29 0.72
N TYR A 172 -1.44 14.05 1.35
CA TYR A 172 -2.69 13.79 0.61
C TYR A 172 -3.64 15.00 0.54
N LYS A 173 -3.15 16.20 0.91
CA LYS A 173 -3.98 17.42 0.85
C LYS A 173 -4.41 17.78 -0.56
N ASP A 174 -3.64 17.44 -1.58
CA ASP A 174 -3.87 18.00 -2.92
C ASP A 174 -4.29 16.97 -4.00
N GLU A 175 -3.89 15.69 -3.92
CA GLU A 175 -4.16 14.73 -5.00
C GLU A 175 -5.35 13.80 -4.71
N ALA A 176 -5.51 13.27 -3.51
CA ALA A 176 -6.62 12.37 -3.19
C ALA A 176 -7.96 13.10 -2.99
N MET A 177 -7.93 14.38 -2.59
CA MET A 177 -9.14 15.22 -2.47
C MET A 177 -9.66 15.70 -3.82
N ALA A 178 -8.81 15.75 -4.85
CA ALA A 178 -9.18 16.17 -6.20
C ALA A 178 -9.88 15.06 -7.02
N GLU A 179 -9.76 13.80 -6.61
CA GLU A 179 -10.37 12.65 -7.30
C GLU A 179 -11.65 12.13 -6.62
N LEU A 180 -11.99 12.62 -5.43
CA LEU A 180 -13.20 12.19 -4.71
C LEU A 180 -14.44 12.92 -5.27
N ASP A 181 -15.52 12.18 -5.54
CA ASP A 181 -16.79 12.78 -5.90
C ASP A 181 -17.45 13.50 -4.71
N GLU A 182 -18.43 14.40 -4.99
CA GLU A 182 -19.12 15.18 -3.96
C GLU A 182 -19.80 14.31 -2.88
N LYS A 183 -20.11 13.07 -3.20
CA LYS A 183 -20.77 12.13 -2.30
C LYS A 183 -19.77 11.46 -1.35
N GLU A 184 -18.58 11.14 -1.82
CA GLU A 184 -17.48 10.62 -1.03
C GLU A 184 -16.90 11.69 -0.11
N MET A 185 -16.79 12.93 -0.60
CA MET A 185 -16.46 14.10 0.23
C MET A 185 -17.48 14.34 1.34
N GLY A 186 -18.76 14.23 1.03
CA GLY A 186 -19.83 14.37 2.03
C GLY A 186 -19.80 13.29 3.11
N PHE A 187 -19.43 12.07 2.75
CA PHE A 187 -19.26 10.96 3.68
C PHE A 187 -18.07 11.17 4.61
N LEU A 188 -16.92 11.58 4.09
CA LEU A 188 -15.73 11.92 4.88
C LEU A 188 -15.99 13.10 5.82
N GLN A 189 -16.63 14.17 5.34
CA GLN A 189 -17.02 15.30 6.19
C GLN A 189 -17.95 14.90 7.31
N ALA A 190 -18.89 13.97 7.08
CA ALA A 190 -19.79 13.45 8.10
C ALA A 190 -19.05 12.62 9.16
N ILE A 191 -18.00 11.88 8.77
CA ILE A 191 -17.12 11.16 9.70
C ILE A 191 -16.31 12.16 10.53
N PHE A 192 -15.68 13.15 9.91
CA PHE A 192 -14.90 14.17 10.61
C PHE A 192 -15.76 14.96 11.60
N ALA A 193 -16.99 15.35 11.21
CA ALA A 193 -17.93 16.02 12.12
C ALA A 193 -18.32 15.17 13.33
N LYS A 194 -18.48 13.84 13.16
CA LYS A 194 -18.76 12.91 14.27
C LYS A 194 -17.56 12.72 15.19
N LEU A 195 -16.34 12.82 14.68
CA LEU A 195 -15.11 12.72 15.43
C LEU A 195 -14.66 14.04 16.07
N GLY A 196 -15.44 15.14 15.88
CA GLY A 196 -15.15 16.45 16.46
C GLY A 196 -14.11 17.28 15.70
N PHE A 197 -13.74 16.86 14.48
CA PHE A 197 -12.86 17.62 13.60
C PHE A 197 -13.69 18.59 12.73
N SER A 198 -13.52 19.89 12.93
CA SER A 198 -13.97 20.91 11.97
C SER A 198 -12.79 21.27 11.08
N PRO A 199 -12.88 21.09 9.74
CA PRO A 199 -11.87 21.62 8.85
C PRO A 199 -11.86 23.15 9.02
N LYS A 200 -10.69 23.73 9.33
CA LYS A 200 -10.51 25.17 9.31
C LYS A 200 -10.75 25.64 7.88
N ALA A 201 -11.84 26.35 7.65
CA ALA A 201 -12.07 27.05 6.40
C ALA A 201 -10.96 28.10 6.24
N GLU A 202 -10.00 27.86 5.35
CA GLU A 202 -9.19 28.93 4.79
C GLU A 202 -10.16 29.78 3.95
N SER A 203 -10.34 31.02 4.37
CA SER A 203 -11.11 32.04 3.67
C SER A 203 -10.37 32.37 2.38
N GLU A 204 -10.75 31.75 1.27
CA GLU A 204 -10.48 32.30 -0.05
C GLU A 204 -11.40 33.51 -0.24
N GLU A 205 -10.82 34.70 -0.35
CA GLU A 205 -11.49 35.88 -0.85
C GLU A 205 -11.95 35.61 -2.29
N PRO A 206 -13.18 35.96 -2.66
CA PRO A 206 -13.66 35.76 -4.01
C PRO A 206 -12.88 36.65 -4.96
N VAL A 207 -12.14 36.04 -5.88
CA VAL A 207 -11.60 36.74 -7.05
C VAL A 207 -12.78 37.12 -7.92
N ALA A 208 -13.01 38.43 -8.05
CA ALA A 208 -13.97 38.99 -8.95
C ALA A 208 -13.65 38.58 -10.39
N MET A 209 -14.51 37.78 -10.99
CA MET A 209 -14.50 37.57 -12.44
C MET A 209 -15.21 38.75 -13.09
N ASP A 210 -14.44 39.54 -13.85
CA ASP A 210 -14.98 40.52 -14.79
C ASP A 210 -15.76 39.78 -15.89
N GLU A 211 -17.01 40.16 -16.03
CA GLU A 211 -17.86 39.87 -17.17
C GLU A 211 -17.45 40.79 -18.32
N GLU A 212 -17.04 40.24 -19.45
CA GLU A 212 -17.12 40.79 -20.82
C GLU A 212 -16.74 39.66 -21.79
N GLU A 213 -17.51 39.31 -22.67
CA GLU A 213 -18.26 39.62 -23.85
C GLU A 213 -18.68 38.34 -24.58
N GLU A 214 -19.95 38.17 -24.78
CA GLU A 214 -20.55 37.36 -25.85
C GLU A 214 -20.31 38.06 -27.19
N GLU A 215 -19.93 37.32 -28.25
CA GLU A 215 -20.55 37.46 -29.57
C GLU A 215 -20.03 36.41 -30.57
N ASP A 216 -21.02 35.72 -31.16
CA ASP A 216 -21.16 35.20 -32.51
C ASP A 216 -20.06 34.34 -33.19
N ALA A 217 -20.44 33.11 -33.50
CA ALA A 217 -20.64 32.71 -34.90
C ALA A 217 -21.29 31.32 -35.03
N LYS A 218 -22.38 31.31 -35.72
CA LYS A 218 -23.20 30.24 -36.27
C LYS A 218 -22.56 29.59 -37.49
N ALA A 219 -22.94 28.30 -37.67
CA ALA A 219 -23.16 27.57 -38.96
C ALA A 219 -21.92 26.98 -39.64
N GLU A 220 -21.96 25.74 -39.95
CA GLU A 220 -22.41 24.89 -41.05
C GLU A 220 -21.86 23.48 -40.82
N SER A 221 -22.67 22.48 -40.66
CA SER A 221 -23.36 21.57 -41.59
C SER A 221 -22.46 20.62 -42.41
N GLU A 222 -22.79 19.31 -42.23
CA GLU A 222 -22.79 18.23 -43.23
C GLU A 222 -21.47 17.71 -43.77
N GLU A 223 -21.17 16.47 -43.57
CA GLU A 223 -21.44 15.27 -44.41
C GLU A 223 -20.63 14.07 -43.90
N ALA A 224 -21.29 12.99 -43.64
CA ALA A 224 -20.74 11.67 -43.87
C ALA A 224 -20.99 11.27 -45.32
N PRO A 225 -20.26 10.39 -45.97
CA PRO A 225 -20.72 9.00 -46.02
C PRO A 225 -19.64 7.90 -46.21
N GLU A 226 -20.15 6.65 -45.97
CA GLU A 226 -19.95 5.38 -46.66
C GLU A 226 -18.60 4.63 -46.62
N ALA A 227 -18.64 3.56 -45.98
CA ALA A 227 -18.61 2.11 -46.31
C ALA A 227 -17.98 1.69 -47.64
N MET A 228 -17.06 0.73 -47.55
CA MET A 228 -16.83 -0.41 -48.48
C MET A 228 -15.95 -1.44 -47.77
N GLU A 229 -16.47 -2.51 -47.36
CA GLU A 229 -16.66 -3.89 -47.88
C GLU A 229 -15.51 -4.49 -48.68
N GLU A 230 -15.17 -5.72 -48.21
CA GLU A 230 -14.72 -6.93 -48.91
C GLU A 230 -13.33 -7.00 -49.58
N LYS A 231 -12.53 -8.02 -49.24
CA LYS A 231 -12.51 -9.41 -49.71
C LYS A 231 -11.42 -10.20 -49.01
N GLU A 232 -11.78 -11.30 -48.40
CA GLU A 232 -11.41 -12.69 -48.66
C GLU A 232 -10.40 -12.94 -49.80
N GLU A 233 -9.34 -13.68 -49.49
CA GLU A 233 -9.05 -14.94 -50.23
C GLU A 233 -8.03 -15.78 -49.43
N ALA A 234 -8.43 -17.01 -49.23
CA ALA A 234 -7.66 -18.12 -48.77
C ALA A 234 -6.76 -18.63 -49.92
N GLU A 235 -5.59 -19.14 -49.60
CA GLU A 235 -5.03 -20.28 -50.29
C GLU A 235 -4.12 -21.09 -49.37
N ALA A 236 -4.48 -22.33 -49.34
CA ALA A 236 -3.83 -23.48 -48.75
C ALA A 236 -2.80 -24.08 -49.69
N MET A 237 -2.11 -25.12 -49.18
CA MET A 237 -1.28 -26.15 -49.89
C MET A 237 0.20 -25.75 -50.02
N ASP A 238 1.20 -26.60 -49.90
CA ASP A 238 1.31 -28.06 -49.71
C ASP A 238 2.80 -28.37 -49.43
N GLU A 239 3.04 -29.49 -48.75
CA GLU A 239 4.13 -30.49 -48.89
C GLU A 239 5.62 -30.02 -49.00
N GLU A 240 6.46 -30.36 -48.06
CA GLU A 240 7.32 -31.58 -48.00
C GLU A 240 7.90 -31.78 -46.58
#